data_6409e79d764a16a63bb4d5da4d979801
#
_entry.id   6409e79d764a16a63bb4d5da4d979801
#
_cell.length_a   1.000
_cell.length_b   1.000
_cell.length_c   1.000
_cell.angle_alpha   90.00
_cell.angle_beta   90.00
_cell.angle_gamma   90.00
#
_symmetry.space_group_name_H-M   'P 1'
#
loop_
_entity.id
_entity.type
_entity.pdbx_description
1 polymer ?
#
loop_
_entity_poly.entity_id
_entity_poly.type
_entity_poly.pdbx_seq_one_letter_code
_entity_poly.pdbx_strand_id
1 'polypeptide(L)'
;MNQKTRNIILLIVGIQMILIVGLLALPQVVQAIPGRYRVALQERSPFLGNISEEVIALVAPMAATLPTPVPASGGQVDLGSLIAARPAETEPTPTPEPTAVPTQPLVEEVEEEETAVAPTPTPSPTATPSPTPTPEPLPDRVVLEGMGIIRQSFNNCGPANLTQVLNWYGNPITQEDIASYLKPNPEDRNVSPWQIVDYVNQFTPGFNAIARSGGSLEMVKQFIAAGYPVVIEKGYELPETGWWGHYLTVYGYDDIKQELYSQDTYLGPWDGSGRTDRYDEILNAWKEFNYTFYVVYQPEQEAEVAAILGEEMFDNLKMWHYVAALAESEMQVNPDDALAWFNLGVALTRIASLTGDQEYYQGGAQAFDRAREIGLPPRLLWYEFMPYLAYWKASRPQDVLDLTEATLATQGGRNVEETYWYRGHVLLELGRISEARQAYQAALVVNENFYPAQISLDYLNSISP
;
A
#
# COMPACT_ATOMS: atom_id res chain seq x y z
N MET A 1 -32.23 -29.79 -54.75
CA MET A 1 -32.62 -29.42 -53.40
C MET A 1 -34.03 -28.81 -53.48
N ASN A 2 -34.98 -29.34 -52.74
CA ASN A 2 -36.34 -28.81 -52.81
C ASN A 2 -36.42 -27.45 -52.02
N GLN A 3 -37.47 -26.68 -52.29
CA GLN A 3 -37.62 -25.33 -51.74
C GLN A 3 -37.74 -25.32 -50.22
N LYS A 4 -38.33 -26.37 -49.62
CA LYS A 4 -38.39 -26.51 -48.13
C LYS A 4 -37.01 -26.71 -47.52
N THR A 5 -36.17 -27.56 -48.10
CA THR A 5 -34.77 -27.78 -47.63
C THR A 5 -33.93 -26.52 -47.75
N ARG A 6 -34.09 -25.75 -48.81
CA ARG A 6 -33.40 -24.47 -49.00
C ARG A 6 -33.81 -23.45 -47.92
N ASN A 7 -35.10 -23.35 -47.62
CA ASN A 7 -35.60 -22.43 -46.59
C ASN A 7 -35.14 -22.81 -45.19
N ILE A 8 -35.05 -24.12 -44.87
CA ILE A 8 -34.50 -24.57 -43.60
C ILE A 8 -33.01 -24.25 -43.47
N ILE A 9 -32.21 -24.47 -44.50
CA ILE A 9 -30.81 -24.13 -44.52
C ILE A 9 -30.61 -22.61 -44.32
N LEU A 10 -31.38 -21.78 -45.05
CA LEU A 10 -31.31 -20.34 -44.89
C LEU A 10 -31.71 -19.86 -43.49
N LEU A 11 -32.69 -20.50 -42.88
CA LEU A 11 -33.08 -20.21 -41.49
C LEU A 11 -31.98 -20.60 -40.51
N ILE A 12 -31.36 -21.77 -40.67
CA ILE A 12 -30.25 -22.20 -39.82
C ILE A 12 -29.05 -21.28 -39.95
N VAL A 13 -28.67 -20.91 -41.19
CA VAL A 13 -27.61 -19.94 -41.47
C VAL A 13 -27.93 -18.56 -40.86
N GLY A 14 -29.15 -18.11 -40.99
CA GLY A 14 -29.62 -16.85 -40.38
C GLY A 14 -29.49 -16.87 -38.85
N ILE A 15 -29.92 -17.96 -38.22
CA ILE A 15 -29.77 -18.12 -36.76
C ILE A 15 -28.30 -18.16 -36.35
N GLN A 16 -27.46 -18.88 -37.08
CA GLN A 16 -26.01 -18.92 -36.80
C GLN A 16 -25.35 -17.54 -36.96
N MET A 17 -25.71 -16.79 -37.98
CA MET A 17 -25.25 -15.42 -38.18
C MET A 17 -25.65 -14.49 -37.03
N ILE A 18 -26.90 -14.60 -36.56
CA ILE A 18 -27.38 -13.81 -35.40
C ILE A 18 -26.59 -14.19 -34.14
N LEU A 19 -26.35 -15.50 -33.92
CA LEU A 19 -25.56 -15.97 -32.79
C LEU A 19 -24.12 -15.48 -32.86
N ILE A 20 -23.48 -15.55 -34.02
CA ILE A 20 -22.11 -15.05 -34.21
C ILE A 20 -22.03 -13.54 -33.98
N VAL A 21 -22.97 -12.76 -34.56
CA VAL A 21 -23.00 -11.30 -34.34
C VAL A 21 -23.28 -10.99 -32.86
N GLY A 22 -24.17 -11.73 -32.22
CA GLY A 22 -24.44 -11.61 -30.78
C GLY A 22 -23.24 -11.91 -29.93
N LEU A 23 -22.49 -12.98 -30.22
CA LEU A 23 -21.25 -13.32 -29.53
C LEU A 23 -20.14 -12.27 -29.75
N LEU A 24 -20.01 -11.74 -30.96
CA LEU A 24 -19.04 -10.66 -31.26
C LEU A 24 -19.42 -9.32 -30.61
N ALA A 25 -20.71 -9.05 -30.43
CA ALA A 25 -21.18 -7.84 -29.76
C ALA A 25 -21.24 -7.97 -28.23
N LEU A 26 -21.29 -9.21 -27.70
CA LEU A 26 -21.44 -9.49 -26.27
C LEU A 26 -20.42 -8.72 -25.40
N PRO A 27 -19.15 -8.68 -25.75
CA PRO A 27 -18.14 -7.95 -24.97
C PRO A 27 -18.46 -6.46 -24.86
N GLN A 28 -18.85 -5.80 -25.96
CA GLN A 28 -19.19 -4.37 -25.97
C GLN A 28 -20.46 -4.08 -25.17
N VAL A 29 -21.43 -5.02 -25.24
CA VAL A 29 -22.68 -4.93 -24.46
C VAL A 29 -22.36 -5.05 -22.96
N VAL A 30 -21.52 -6.00 -22.57
CA VAL A 30 -21.12 -6.19 -21.16
C VAL A 30 -20.32 -4.99 -20.65
N GLN A 31 -19.44 -4.42 -21.46
CA GLN A 31 -18.72 -3.17 -21.11
C GLN A 31 -19.66 -1.97 -20.91
N ALA A 32 -20.76 -1.92 -21.67
CA ALA A 32 -21.74 -0.83 -21.55
C ALA A 32 -22.62 -0.96 -20.30
N ILE A 33 -22.62 -2.11 -19.62
CA ILE A 33 -23.36 -2.29 -18.36
C ILE A 33 -22.64 -1.49 -17.27
N PRO A 34 -23.30 -0.50 -16.64
CA PRO A 34 -22.69 0.23 -15.52
C PRO A 34 -22.28 -0.72 -14.39
N GLY A 35 -21.13 -0.45 -13.76
CA GLY A 35 -20.50 -1.28 -12.73
C GLY A 35 -21.45 -1.73 -11.63
N ARG A 36 -22.33 -0.84 -11.14
CA ARG A 36 -23.38 -1.17 -10.15
C ARG A 36 -24.27 -2.37 -10.50
N TYR A 37 -24.54 -2.58 -11.78
CA TYR A 37 -25.36 -3.73 -12.20
C TYR A 37 -24.52 -5.01 -12.33
N ARG A 38 -23.24 -4.89 -12.65
CA ARG A 38 -22.29 -6.01 -12.64
C ARG A 38 -22.04 -6.49 -11.23
N VAL A 39 -21.86 -5.56 -10.26
CA VAL A 39 -21.81 -5.86 -8.84
C VAL A 39 -23.06 -6.63 -8.40
N ALA A 40 -24.25 -6.11 -8.70
CA ALA A 40 -25.49 -6.80 -8.36
C ALA A 40 -25.63 -8.17 -9.03
N LEU A 41 -25.09 -8.34 -10.24
CA LEU A 41 -25.05 -9.63 -10.94
C LEU A 41 -24.10 -10.60 -10.23
N GLN A 42 -22.92 -10.15 -9.84
CA GLN A 42 -21.93 -10.94 -9.09
C GLN A 42 -22.51 -11.40 -7.75
N GLU A 43 -23.18 -10.52 -7.03
CA GLU A 43 -23.78 -10.83 -5.73
C GLU A 43 -24.95 -11.82 -5.84
N ARG A 44 -25.81 -11.66 -6.86
CA ARG A 44 -27.01 -12.51 -7.04
C ARG A 44 -26.72 -13.82 -7.74
N SER A 45 -25.73 -13.86 -8.59
CA SER A 45 -25.34 -15.03 -9.39
C SER A 45 -23.84 -14.97 -9.68
N PRO A 46 -22.99 -15.47 -8.76
CA PRO A 46 -21.52 -15.49 -8.95
C PRO A 46 -21.09 -16.12 -10.28
N PHE A 47 -21.83 -17.15 -10.74
CA PHE A 47 -21.55 -17.78 -12.03
C PHE A 47 -21.71 -16.80 -13.23
N LEU A 48 -22.78 -16.01 -13.25
CA LEU A 48 -22.98 -15.01 -14.31
C LEU A 48 -22.05 -13.81 -14.16
N GLY A 49 -21.71 -13.46 -12.93
CA GLY A 49 -20.71 -12.45 -12.63
C GLY A 49 -19.34 -12.84 -13.20
N ASN A 50 -18.89 -14.05 -12.92
CA ASN A 50 -17.61 -14.57 -13.44
C ASN A 50 -17.59 -14.61 -14.98
N ILE A 51 -18.67 -15.09 -15.62
CA ILE A 51 -18.79 -15.05 -17.09
C ILE A 51 -18.68 -13.59 -17.61
N SER A 52 -19.30 -12.63 -16.92
CA SER A 52 -19.23 -11.22 -17.34
C SER A 52 -17.80 -10.69 -17.25
N GLU A 53 -17.04 -11.04 -16.21
CA GLU A 53 -15.63 -10.66 -16.03
C GLU A 53 -14.74 -11.33 -17.10
N GLU A 54 -14.94 -12.63 -17.39
CA GLU A 54 -14.20 -13.33 -18.45
C GLU A 54 -14.46 -12.72 -19.83
N VAL A 55 -15.71 -12.39 -20.13
CA VAL A 55 -16.08 -11.74 -21.40
C VAL A 55 -15.43 -10.37 -21.50
N ILE A 56 -15.34 -9.63 -20.42
CA ILE A 56 -14.67 -8.33 -20.37
C ILE A 56 -13.16 -8.50 -20.56
N ALA A 57 -12.54 -9.49 -19.90
CA ALA A 57 -11.12 -9.79 -20.06
C ALA A 57 -10.74 -10.13 -21.51
N LEU A 58 -11.65 -10.74 -22.27
CA LEU A 58 -11.46 -11.02 -23.70
C LEU A 58 -11.46 -9.76 -24.58
N VAL A 59 -12.13 -8.69 -24.14
CA VAL A 59 -12.31 -7.45 -24.96
C VAL A 59 -11.32 -6.37 -24.60
N ALA A 60 -10.90 -6.34 -23.37
CA ALA A 60 -9.85 -5.46 -22.88
C ALA A 60 -8.71 -6.33 -22.33
N PRO A 61 -7.99 -7.05 -23.20
CA PRO A 61 -6.88 -7.86 -22.75
C PRO A 61 -5.90 -6.96 -21.99
N MET A 62 -5.55 -7.39 -20.80
CA MET A 62 -4.48 -6.75 -20.07
C MET A 62 -3.19 -6.86 -20.90
N ALA A 63 -2.40 -5.81 -20.96
CA ALA A 63 -1.06 -5.92 -21.49
C ALA A 63 -0.35 -7.08 -20.78
N ALA A 64 0.18 -8.04 -21.54
CA ALA A 64 0.87 -9.20 -20.97
C ALA A 64 2.14 -8.79 -20.22
N THR A 65 2.68 -7.62 -20.54
CA THR A 65 3.90 -7.05 -19.94
C THR A 65 3.78 -5.53 -19.86
N LEU A 66 4.49 -4.94 -18.91
CA LEU A 66 4.66 -3.47 -18.86
C LEU A 66 5.53 -2.99 -20.04
N PRO A 67 5.34 -1.73 -20.49
CA PRO A 67 6.22 -1.13 -21.50
C PRO A 67 7.70 -1.23 -21.12
N THR A 68 8.57 -1.47 -22.10
CA THR A 68 10.02 -1.47 -21.89
C THR A 68 10.50 -0.10 -21.39
N PRO A 69 11.42 -0.04 -20.41
CA PRO A 69 11.97 1.23 -19.95
C PRO A 69 12.62 2.03 -21.09
N VAL A 70 12.44 3.36 -21.04
CA VAL A 70 13.20 4.25 -21.92
C VAL A 70 14.65 4.27 -21.44
N PRO A 71 15.66 4.09 -22.33
CA PRO A 71 17.07 4.14 -21.93
C PRO A 71 17.37 5.42 -21.16
N ALA A 72 17.96 5.28 -19.96
CA ALA A 72 18.34 6.43 -19.16
C ALA A 72 19.43 7.24 -19.87
N SER A 73 19.22 8.56 -19.99
CA SER A 73 20.21 9.50 -20.54
C SER A 73 21.26 9.93 -19.51
N GLY A 74 21.09 9.57 -18.24
CA GLY A 74 21.99 9.86 -17.11
C GLY A 74 22.89 8.68 -16.76
N GLY A 75 23.91 8.94 -15.93
CA GLY A 75 24.78 7.89 -15.36
C GLY A 75 23.97 6.96 -14.44
N GLN A 76 24.43 5.71 -14.31
CA GLN A 76 23.90 4.80 -13.32
C GLN A 76 24.29 5.24 -11.91
N VAL A 77 23.35 5.16 -10.98
CA VAL A 77 23.59 5.43 -9.55
C VAL A 77 24.11 4.15 -8.90
N ASP A 78 25.01 4.31 -7.95
CA ASP A 78 25.47 3.20 -7.10
C ASP A 78 24.40 2.85 -6.05
N LEU A 79 23.54 1.89 -6.37
CA LEU A 79 22.47 1.44 -5.49
C LEU A 79 22.98 0.94 -4.14
N GLY A 80 24.15 0.27 -4.12
CA GLY A 80 24.76 -0.21 -2.88
C GLY A 80 25.11 0.94 -1.93
N SER A 81 25.66 2.02 -2.46
CA SER A 81 25.94 3.22 -1.66
C SER A 81 24.67 3.87 -1.12
N LEU A 82 23.59 3.94 -1.91
CA LEU A 82 22.32 4.50 -1.46
C LEU A 82 21.67 3.66 -0.35
N ILE A 83 21.73 2.34 -0.45
CA ILE A 83 21.17 1.43 0.56
C ILE A 83 22.00 1.50 1.86
N ALA A 84 23.32 1.59 1.74
CA ALA A 84 24.22 1.67 2.89
C ALA A 84 24.15 3.03 3.63
N ALA A 85 23.64 4.08 2.99
CA ALA A 85 23.51 5.42 3.56
C ALA A 85 22.32 5.50 4.53
N ARG A 86 22.42 4.80 5.67
CA ARG A 86 21.44 4.92 6.75
C ARG A 86 21.48 6.31 7.38
N PRO A 87 20.35 6.84 7.89
CA PRO A 87 20.36 8.03 8.71
C PRO A 87 21.36 7.82 9.86
N ALA A 88 22.27 8.77 10.06
CA ALA A 88 23.15 8.74 11.23
C ALA A 88 22.26 8.66 12.48
N GLU A 89 22.56 7.73 13.39
CA GLU A 89 21.96 7.76 14.72
C GLU A 89 22.18 9.17 15.28
N THR A 90 21.09 9.92 15.41
CA THR A 90 21.15 11.20 16.10
C THR A 90 21.46 10.86 17.55
N GLU A 91 22.69 11.11 18.00
CA GLU A 91 22.99 11.11 19.43
C GLU A 91 21.89 11.94 20.12
N PRO A 92 21.31 11.43 21.21
CA PRO A 92 20.26 12.16 21.90
C PRO A 92 20.79 13.54 22.23
N THR A 93 20.17 14.59 21.68
CA THR A 93 20.49 15.97 21.96
C THR A 93 20.47 16.11 23.48
N PRO A 94 21.59 16.51 24.14
CA PRO A 94 21.60 16.62 25.59
C PRO A 94 20.48 17.56 25.99
N THR A 95 19.58 17.08 26.82
CA THR A 95 18.48 17.87 27.40
C THR A 95 19.13 19.13 28.00
N PRO A 96 18.71 20.34 27.58
CA PRO A 96 19.29 21.56 28.14
C PRO A 96 19.07 21.54 29.66
N GLU A 97 20.15 21.59 30.43
CA GLU A 97 20.10 21.76 31.87
C GLU A 97 19.22 22.97 32.16
N PRO A 98 18.32 22.90 33.16
CA PRO A 98 17.44 24.00 33.49
C PRO A 98 18.31 25.22 33.86
N THR A 99 18.25 26.26 33.03
CA THR A 99 18.95 27.55 33.27
C THR A 99 18.49 28.09 34.60
N ALA A 100 19.41 28.18 35.55
CA ALA A 100 19.17 28.78 36.86
C ALA A 100 18.73 30.23 36.67
N VAL A 101 17.58 30.57 37.24
CA VAL A 101 17.06 31.95 37.27
C VAL A 101 18.03 32.82 38.05
N PRO A 102 18.50 33.95 37.53
CA PRO A 102 19.39 34.84 38.26
C PRO A 102 18.64 35.50 39.44
N THR A 103 19.05 35.16 40.65
CA THR A 103 18.66 35.91 41.85
C THR A 103 19.56 37.11 41.97
N GLN A 104 18.97 38.31 42.09
CA GLN A 104 19.69 39.58 42.25
C GLN A 104 20.54 39.60 43.51
N PRO A 105 21.65 40.35 43.50
CA PRO A 105 22.59 40.41 44.60
C PRO A 105 22.09 41.33 45.74
N LEU A 106 22.21 40.87 46.97
CA LEU A 106 22.27 41.70 48.16
C LEU A 106 23.73 41.84 48.63
N VAL A 107 24.07 43.07 48.91
CA VAL A 107 25.38 43.62 49.14
C VAL A 107 25.96 43.27 50.53
N GLU A 108 27.30 43.06 50.52
CA GLU A 108 28.29 43.28 51.59
C GLU A 108 28.19 42.56 52.97
N GLU A 109 29.19 41.75 53.26
CA GLU A 109 30.23 42.19 54.23
C GLU A 109 31.45 41.27 54.11
N VAL A 110 32.66 41.88 54.18
CA VAL A 110 33.98 41.29 54.09
C VAL A 110 34.40 40.80 55.49
N GLU A 111 34.79 39.53 55.62
CA GLU A 111 35.78 39.11 56.65
C GLU A 111 36.69 38.03 56.04
N GLU A 112 38.01 38.32 56.12
CA GLU A 112 39.06 37.39 55.84
C GLU A 112 39.18 36.35 56.93
N GLU A 113 39.20 35.03 56.53
CA GLU A 113 39.87 34.03 57.37
C GLU A 113 40.33 32.80 56.53
N GLU A 114 41.56 32.53 56.73
CA GLU A 114 42.40 31.34 56.55
C GLU A 114 42.00 30.14 55.71
N THR A 115 42.89 29.85 54.75
CA THR A 115 42.97 28.63 53.96
C THR A 115 42.99 27.34 54.75
N ALA A 116 41.95 26.53 54.63
CA ALA A 116 42.01 25.09 54.94
C ALA A 116 41.78 24.31 53.61
N VAL A 117 42.76 23.51 53.22
CA VAL A 117 42.70 22.62 52.05
C VAL A 117 41.64 21.52 52.29
N ALA A 118 40.54 21.57 51.58
CA ALA A 118 39.51 20.54 51.64
C ALA A 118 40.00 19.27 50.88
N PRO A 119 39.72 18.07 51.39
CA PRO A 119 40.07 16.82 50.71
C PRO A 119 39.25 16.64 49.42
N THR A 120 39.95 16.24 48.32
CA THR A 120 39.38 15.87 47.04
C THR A 120 38.28 14.87 47.20
N PRO A 121 37.03 15.09 46.67
CA PRO A 121 35.97 14.11 46.78
C PRO A 121 36.34 12.84 46.01
N THR A 122 36.27 11.70 46.68
CA THR A 122 36.41 10.39 46.08
C THR A 122 35.25 10.20 45.07
N PRO A 123 35.50 9.76 43.83
CA PRO A 123 34.43 9.55 42.86
C PRO A 123 33.43 8.56 43.40
N SER A 124 32.17 8.95 43.44
CA SER A 124 31.04 8.06 43.78
C SER A 124 31.02 6.92 42.78
N PRO A 125 30.80 5.67 43.19
CA PRO A 125 30.71 4.55 42.26
C PRO A 125 29.58 4.82 41.24
N THR A 126 29.91 4.82 39.96
CA THR A 126 28.95 4.87 38.86
C THR A 126 27.97 3.73 39.04
N ALA A 127 26.67 4.05 39.15
CA ALA A 127 25.63 3.03 39.25
C ALA A 127 25.74 2.07 38.04
N THR A 128 25.95 0.80 38.31
CA THR A 128 25.89 -0.24 37.29
C THR A 128 24.51 -0.19 36.68
N PRO A 129 24.37 -0.09 35.33
CA PRO A 129 23.06 -0.09 34.70
C PRO A 129 22.31 -1.35 35.12
N SER A 130 21.08 -1.15 35.59
CA SER A 130 20.18 -2.26 35.90
C SER A 130 19.99 -3.07 34.61
N PRO A 131 20.04 -4.40 34.61
CA PRO A 131 19.80 -5.18 33.43
C PRO A 131 18.41 -4.85 32.91
N THR A 132 18.33 -4.47 31.62
CA THR A 132 17.06 -4.30 30.93
C THR A 132 16.30 -5.62 31.01
N PRO A 133 15.05 -5.64 31.49
CA PRO A 133 14.30 -6.87 31.58
C PRO A 133 14.24 -7.53 30.22
N THR A 134 14.62 -8.79 30.12
CA THR A 134 14.46 -9.60 28.93
C THR A 134 12.96 -9.70 28.67
N PRO A 135 12.47 -9.37 27.44
CA PRO A 135 11.05 -9.53 27.10
C PRO A 135 10.59 -10.96 27.38
N GLU A 136 9.42 -11.12 27.97
CA GLU A 136 8.82 -12.44 28.10
C GLU A 136 8.58 -13.04 26.71
N PRO A 137 8.87 -14.34 26.52
CA PRO A 137 8.62 -14.98 25.24
C PRO A 137 7.12 -14.97 24.93
N LEU A 138 6.77 -14.75 23.66
CA LEU A 138 5.37 -14.81 23.21
C LEU A 138 4.81 -16.21 23.45
N PRO A 139 3.50 -16.35 23.76
CA PRO A 139 2.84 -17.65 23.79
C PRO A 139 2.94 -18.37 22.43
N ASP A 140 3.08 -19.70 22.43
CA ASP A 140 3.13 -20.49 21.19
C ASP A 140 1.88 -20.35 20.33
N ARG A 141 0.75 -19.93 20.91
CA ARG A 141 -0.51 -19.74 20.20
C ARG A 141 -1.33 -18.64 20.83
N VAL A 142 -1.81 -17.72 19.98
CA VAL A 142 -2.79 -16.69 20.36
C VAL A 142 -3.87 -16.61 19.27
N VAL A 143 -5.13 -16.44 19.69
CA VAL A 143 -6.26 -16.18 18.78
C VAL A 143 -7.14 -15.11 19.40
N LEU A 144 -7.39 -14.04 18.69
CA LEU A 144 -8.33 -13.00 19.10
C LEU A 144 -9.75 -13.50 18.91
N GLU A 145 -10.45 -13.67 20.02
CA GLU A 145 -11.82 -14.18 20.01
C GLU A 145 -12.81 -13.14 19.49
N GLY A 146 -13.89 -13.59 18.86
CA GLY A 146 -14.97 -12.73 18.38
C GLY A 146 -14.67 -12.00 17.06
N MET A 147 -13.57 -12.32 16.38
CA MET A 147 -13.31 -11.79 15.04
C MET A 147 -14.36 -12.32 14.07
N GLY A 148 -15.26 -11.43 13.63
CA GLY A 148 -16.26 -11.76 12.62
C GLY A 148 -15.68 -11.79 11.22
N ILE A 149 -16.46 -12.30 10.27
CA ILE A 149 -16.14 -12.25 8.84
C ILE A 149 -17.15 -11.39 8.09
N ILE A 150 -16.64 -10.53 7.22
CA ILE A 150 -17.44 -9.73 6.29
C ILE A 150 -17.15 -10.21 4.87
N ARG A 151 -18.18 -10.60 4.15
CA ARG A 151 -18.05 -10.85 2.73
C ARG A 151 -17.93 -9.51 2.01
N GLN A 152 -16.83 -9.27 1.31
CA GLN A 152 -16.65 -8.03 0.58
C GLN A 152 -17.65 -7.90 -0.59
N SER A 153 -18.12 -6.68 -0.83
CA SER A 153 -18.74 -6.28 -2.09
C SER A 153 -17.68 -6.17 -3.19
N PHE A 154 -18.09 -5.92 -4.42
CA PHE A 154 -17.19 -5.87 -5.58
C PHE A 154 -16.01 -4.90 -5.38
N ASN A 155 -14.78 -5.39 -5.55
CA ASN A 155 -13.52 -4.64 -5.37
C ASN A 155 -13.38 -3.96 -3.99
N ASN A 156 -14.00 -4.50 -2.96
CA ASN A 156 -14.17 -3.80 -1.68
C ASN A 156 -13.29 -4.37 -0.55
N CYS A 157 -12.15 -5.01 -0.89
CA CYS A 157 -11.29 -5.66 0.11
C CYS A 157 -10.77 -4.67 1.16
N GLY A 158 -10.32 -3.46 0.79
CA GLY A 158 -9.89 -2.43 1.74
C GLY A 158 -10.98 -2.04 2.73
N PRO A 159 -12.14 -1.50 2.27
CA PRO A 159 -13.25 -1.16 3.14
C PRO A 159 -13.79 -2.35 3.97
N ALA A 160 -13.85 -3.56 3.41
CA ALA A 160 -14.36 -4.73 4.13
C ALA A 160 -13.43 -5.18 5.26
N ASN A 161 -12.11 -5.21 5.04
CA ASN A 161 -11.14 -5.53 6.09
C ASN A 161 -11.13 -4.46 7.18
N LEU A 162 -11.18 -3.17 6.82
CA LEU A 162 -11.28 -2.09 7.81
C LEU A 162 -12.58 -2.19 8.62
N THR A 163 -13.72 -2.43 7.97
CA THR A 163 -15.01 -2.67 8.65
C THR A 163 -14.92 -3.82 9.64
N GLN A 164 -14.29 -4.93 9.24
CA GLN A 164 -14.13 -6.11 10.08
C GLN A 164 -13.34 -5.81 11.36
N VAL A 165 -12.25 -5.06 11.24
CA VAL A 165 -11.43 -4.63 12.39
C VAL A 165 -12.21 -3.65 13.27
N LEU A 166 -12.87 -2.64 12.70
CA LEU A 166 -13.65 -1.67 13.47
C LEU A 166 -14.84 -2.31 14.17
N ASN A 167 -15.53 -3.25 13.53
CA ASN A 167 -16.63 -4.00 14.16
C ASN A 167 -16.12 -4.87 15.31
N TRP A 168 -14.93 -5.44 15.22
CA TRP A 168 -14.33 -6.19 16.32
C TRP A 168 -14.10 -5.31 17.55
N TYR A 169 -13.74 -4.03 17.36
CA TYR A 169 -13.68 -3.02 18.41
C TYR A 169 -15.06 -2.51 18.86
N GLY A 170 -16.15 -2.99 18.28
CA GLY A 170 -17.52 -2.60 18.62
C GLY A 170 -18.04 -1.37 17.88
N ASN A 171 -17.34 -0.86 16.88
CA ASN A 171 -17.85 0.22 16.00
C ASN A 171 -18.71 -0.40 14.89
N PRO A 172 -20.03 -0.10 14.80
CA PRO A 172 -20.94 -0.78 13.89
C PRO A 172 -20.95 -0.23 12.46
N ILE A 173 -19.84 0.35 12.00
CA ILE A 173 -19.71 0.88 10.63
C ILE A 173 -19.84 -0.24 9.60
N THR A 174 -20.31 0.09 8.40
CA THR A 174 -20.42 -0.86 7.29
C THR A 174 -19.34 -0.63 6.23
N GLN A 175 -19.06 -1.63 5.40
CA GLN A 175 -18.13 -1.48 4.28
C GLN A 175 -18.64 -0.48 3.24
N GLU A 176 -19.94 -0.31 3.12
CA GLU A 176 -20.60 0.66 2.25
C GLU A 176 -20.35 2.10 2.73
N ASP A 177 -20.41 2.33 4.04
CA ASP A 177 -20.10 3.64 4.64
C ASP A 177 -18.65 4.03 4.33
N ILE A 178 -17.70 3.13 4.56
CA ILE A 178 -16.28 3.36 4.29
C ILE A 178 -16.03 3.53 2.79
N ALA A 179 -16.59 2.66 1.97
CA ALA A 179 -16.41 2.70 0.52
C ALA A 179 -16.99 3.95 -0.11
N SER A 180 -18.10 4.49 0.43
CA SER A 180 -18.72 5.71 -0.08
C SER A 180 -17.76 6.91 -0.05
N TYR A 181 -16.79 6.91 0.84
CA TYR A 181 -15.75 7.93 0.92
C TYR A 181 -14.46 7.53 0.21
N LEU A 182 -13.91 6.34 0.52
CA LEU A 182 -12.60 5.92 0.02
C LEU A 182 -12.61 5.59 -1.47
N LYS A 183 -13.69 5.00 -1.96
CA LYS A 183 -13.84 4.59 -3.36
C LYS A 183 -15.29 4.72 -3.84
N PRO A 184 -15.78 5.96 -4.04
CA PRO A 184 -17.15 6.21 -4.47
C PRO A 184 -17.48 5.57 -5.83
N ASN A 185 -16.46 5.32 -6.67
CA ASN A 185 -16.59 4.52 -7.88
C ASN A 185 -16.42 3.03 -7.55
N PRO A 186 -17.45 2.18 -7.64
CA PRO A 186 -17.35 0.76 -7.33
C PRO A 186 -16.42 -0.02 -8.27
N GLU A 187 -16.08 0.51 -9.44
CA GLU A 187 -15.12 -0.09 -10.37
C GLU A 187 -13.66 0.16 -9.98
N ASP A 188 -13.41 1.07 -9.05
CA ASP A 188 -12.08 1.29 -8.51
C ASP A 188 -11.54 0.00 -7.88
N ARG A 189 -10.27 -0.30 -8.17
CA ARG A 189 -9.64 -1.58 -7.85
C ARG A 189 -8.83 -1.53 -6.56
N ASN A 190 -8.54 -0.33 -6.06
CA ASN A 190 -7.65 -0.16 -4.94
C ASN A 190 -8.17 0.87 -3.93
N VAL A 191 -7.77 0.68 -2.70
CA VAL A 191 -7.71 1.69 -1.65
C VAL A 191 -6.33 1.55 -1.03
N SER A 192 -5.49 2.54 -1.20
CA SER A 192 -4.12 2.49 -0.68
C SER A 192 -4.08 2.50 0.86
N PRO A 193 -3.07 1.90 1.51
CA PRO A 193 -2.94 1.88 2.97
C PRO A 193 -2.97 3.28 3.59
N TRP A 194 -2.41 4.29 2.91
CA TRP A 194 -2.43 5.68 3.40
C TRP A 194 -3.85 6.28 3.39
N GLN A 195 -4.70 5.94 2.41
CA GLN A 195 -6.10 6.36 2.36
C GLN A 195 -6.90 5.76 3.52
N ILE A 196 -6.62 4.48 3.85
CA ILE A 196 -7.24 3.81 5.01
C ILE A 196 -6.84 4.50 6.30
N VAL A 197 -5.55 4.79 6.49
CA VAL A 197 -5.03 5.50 7.68
C VAL A 197 -5.63 6.88 7.80
N ASP A 198 -5.64 7.65 6.71
CA ASP A 198 -6.24 9.00 6.69
C ASP A 198 -7.73 8.95 7.04
N TYR A 199 -8.47 7.98 6.49
CA TYR A 199 -9.89 7.80 6.80
C TYR A 199 -10.12 7.53 8.30
N VAL A 200 -9.37 6.60 8.88
CA VAL A 200 -9.50 6.27 10.31
C VAL A 200 -9.17 7.48 11.16
N ASN A 201 -8.02 8.12 10.91
CA ASN A 201 -7.53 9.22 11.73
C ASN A 201 -8.39 10.49 11.62
N GLN A 202 -9.09 10.71 10.50
CA GLN A 202 -9.91 11.90 10.29
C GLN A 202 -11.41 11.67 10.53
N PHE A 203 -11.92 10.48 10.20
CA PHE A 203 -13.37 10.23 10.15
C PHE A 203 -13.87 9.13 11.08
N THR A 204 -12.97 8.49 11.87
CA THR A 204 -13.37 7.43 12.80
C THR A 204 -13.05 7.85 14.25
N PRO A 205 -13.90 8.67 14.91
CA PRO A 205 -13.62 9.15 16.24
C PRO A 205 -13.35 8.02 17.25
N GLY A 206 -12.31 8.18 18.06
CA GLY A 206 -11.90 7.20 19.07
C GLY A 206 -10.96 6.12 18.54
N PHE A 207 -10.53 6.24 17.29
CA PHE A 207 -9.53 5.33 16.68
C PHE A 207 -8.45 6.09 15.95
N ASN A 208 -7.24 5.53 15.99
CA ASN A 208 -6.11 5.87 15.16
C ASN A 208 -5.74 4.64 14.32
N ALA A 209 -5.05 4.85 13.23
CA ALA A 209 -4.45 3.80 12.43
C ALA A 209 -3.02 4.18 12.02
N ILE A 210 -2.20 3.16 11.81
CA ILE A 210 -0.85 3.31 11.30
C ILE A 210 -0.58 2.21 10.28
N ALA A 211 -0.03 2.57 9.12
CA ALA A 211 0.44 1.63 8.11
C ALA A 211 1.96 1.62 8.08
N ARG A 212 2.55 0.43 7.91
CA ARG A 212 3.99 0.21 7.85
C ARG A 212 4.34 -0.78 6.76
N SER A 213 5.54 -0.65 6.20
CA SER A 213 6.15 -1.63 5.30
C SER A 213 7.35 -2.29 5.97
N GLY A 214 7.77 -3.46 5.50
CA GLY A 214 8.85 -4.21 6.15
C GLY A 214 8.40 -5.00 7.39
N GLY A 215 7.11 -5.33 7.50
CA GLY A 215 6.60 -6.16 8.58
C GLY A 215 7.25 -7.54 8.63
N SER A 216 7.21 -8.17 9.79
CA SER A 216 7.70 -9.53 10.00
C SER A 216 6.65 -10.39 10.72
N LEU A 217 6.77 -11.72 10.62
CA LEU A 217 5.90 -12.62 11.39
C LEU A 217 5.98 -12.35 12.89
N GLU A 218 7.19 -12.04 13.39
CA GLU A 218 7.38 -11.72 14.80
C GLU A 218 6.59 -10.48 15.22
N MET A 219 6.62 -9.43 14.40
CA MET A 219 5.86 -8.20 14.64
C MET A 219 4.34 -8.46 14.59
N VAL A 220 3.85 -9.24 13.63
CA VAL A 220 2.44 -9.64 13.56
C VAL A 220 2.03 -10.41 14.83
N LYS A 221 2.86 -11.35 15.29
CA LYS A 221 2.59 -12.10 16.52
C LYS A 221 2.58 -11.20 17.76
N GLN A 222 3.49 -10.22 17.84
CA GLN A 222 3.51 -9.24 18.94
C GLN A 222 2.22 -8.41 18.96
N PHE A 223 1.76 -7.90 17.83
CA PHE A 223 0.48 -7.20 17.73
C PHE A 223 -0.70 -8.08 18.14
N ILE A 224 -0.77 -9.31 17.63
CA ILE A 224 -1.83 -10.26 17.99
C ILE A 224 -1.80 -10.60 19.48
N ALA A 225 -0.63 -10.84 20.07
CA ALA A 225 -0.47 -11.14 21.50
C ALA A 225 -0.87 -9.94 22.38
N ALA A 226 -0.67 -8.71 21.90
CA ALA A 226 -1.11 -7.48 22.54
C ALA A 226 -2.60 -7.16 22.30
N GLY A 227 -3.31 -7.96 21.48
CA GLY A 227 -4.75 -7.78 21.25
C GLY A 227 -5.10 -6.95 20.02
N TYR A 228 -4.18 -6.75 19.08
CA TYR A 228 -4.43 -5.99 17.86
C TYR A 228 -4.55 -6.90 16.64
N PRO A 229 -5.70 -6.91 15.94
CA PRO A 229 -5.79 -7.51 14.61
C PRO A 229 -4.88 -6.77 13.64
N VAL A 230 -4.18 -7.51 12.77
CA VAL A 230 -3.28 -6.94 11.78
C VAL A 230 -3.85 -7.15 10.39
N VAL A 231 -3.98 -6.10 9.61
CA VAL A 231 -4.36 -6.23 8.20
C VAL A 231 -3.11 -6.13 7.34
N ILE A 232 -2.84 -7.19 6.58
CA ILE A 232 -1.71 -7.24 5.65
C ILE A 232 -2.19 -7.02 4.23
N GLU A 233 -1.35 -6.37 3.40
CA GLU A 233 -1.55 -6.24 1.96
C GLU A 233 -0.69 -7.29 1.25
N LYS A 234 -1.30 -8.15 0.46
CA LYS A 234 -0.61 -9.28 -0.18
C LYS A 234 -1.06 -9.49 -1.61
N GLY A 235 -0.19 -10.10 -2.41
CA GLY A 235 -0.56 -10.62 -3.71
C GLY A 235 -1.19 -12.02 -3.62
N TYR A 236 -1.91 -12.38 -4.65
CA TYR A 236 -2.34 -13.75 -4.91
C TYR A 236 -2.63 -13.95 -6.39
N GLU A 237 -2.50 -15.17 -6.85
CA GLU A 237 -2.75 -15.52 -8.25
C GLU A 237 -3.96 -16.42 -8.35
N LEU A 238 -4.91 -16.02 -9.18
CA LEU A 238 -6.08 -16.83 -9.53
C LEU A 238 -5.83 -17.47 -10.90
N PRO A 239 -6.07 -18.79 -11.05
CA PRO A 239 -5.78 -19.51 -12.29
C PRO A 239 -6.40 -18.90 -13.55
N GLU A 240 -7.57 -18.28 -13.41
CA GLU A 240 -8.37 -17.77 -14.54
C GLU A 240 -8.13 -16.28 -14.82
N THR A 241 -7.71 -15.51 -13.81
CA THR A 241 -7.61 -14.05 -13.91
C THR A 241 -6.22 -13.49 -13.64
N GLY A 242 -5.26 -14.34 -13.23
CA GLY A 242 -3.89 -13.96 -12.94
C GLY A 242 -3.72 -13.27 -11.59
N TRP A 243 -2.70 -12.43 -11.49
CA TRP A 243 -2.26 -11.77 -10.27
C TRP A 243 -3.18 -10.62 -9.84
N TRP A 244 -3.42 -10.52 -8.49
CA TRP A 244 -4.22 -9.48 -7.84
C TRP A 244 -3.59 -9.08 -6.51
N GLY A 245 -3.75 -7.79 -6.13
CA GLY A 245 -3.52 -7.33 -4.77
C GLY A 245 -4.77 -7.53 -3.89
N HIS A 246 -4.57 -7.79 -2.60
CA HIS A 246 -5.64 -8.07 -1.67
C HIS A 246 -5.26 -7.78 -0.22
N TYR A 247 -6.23 -7.32 0.58
CA TYR A 247 -6.09 -7.20 2.02
C TYR A 247 -6.61 -8.44 2.74
N LEU A 248 -5.91 -8.83 3.81
CA LEU A 248 -6.23 -9.98 4.65
C LEU A 248 -6.13 -9.60 6.13
N THR A 249 -7.17 -9.86 6.92
CA THR A 249 -7.14 -9.63 8.37
C THR A 249 -6.59 -10.84 9.10
N VAL A 250 -5.42 -10.70 9.73
CA VAL A 250 -4.80 -11.70 10.61
C VAL A 250 -5.26 -11.44 12.03
N TYR A 251 -5.77 -12.49 12.70
CA TYR A 251 -6.30 -12.40 14.07
C TYR A 251 -5.77 -13.48 15.01
N GLY A 252 -4.82 -14.30 14.55
CA GLY A 252 -4.20 -15.33 15.40
C GLY A 252 -3.00 -15.99 14.74
N TYR A 253 -2.27 -16.74 15.56
CA TYR A 253 -1.13 -17.55 15.11
C TYR A 253 -0.97 -18.81 15.96
N ASP A 254 -0.24 -19.79 15.41
CA ASP A 254 0.13 -21.05 16.07
C ASP A 254 1.57 -21.42 15.63
N ASP A 255 2.55 -21.18 16.48
CA ASP A 255 3.97 -21.42 16.21
C ASP A 255 4.31 -22.91 16.11
N ILE A 256 3.55 -23.77 16.81
CA ILE A 256 3.76 -25.22 16.75
C ILE A 256 3.39 -25.75 15.36
N LYS A 257 2.35 -25.19 14.76
CA LYS A 257 1.88 -25.55 13.42
C LYS A 257 2.51 -24.73 12.30
N GLN A 258 3.15 -23.60 12.64
CA GLN A 258 3.65 -22.60 11.67
C GLN A 258 2.52 -22.02 10.81
N GLU A 259 1.43 -21.59 11.47
CA GLU A 259 0.19 -21.14 10.83
C GLU A 259 -0.26 -19.78 11.37
N LEU A 260 -0.78 -18.92 10.49
CA LEU A 260 -1.59 -17.75 10.84
C LEU A 260 -3.07 -18.09 10.70
N TYR A 261 -3.88 -17.52 11.58
CA TYR A 261 -5.35 -17.53 11.46
C TYR A 261 -5.80 -16.20 10.89
N SER A 262 -6.55 -16.25 9.78
CA SER A 262 -6.96 -15.07 9.03
C SER A 262 -8.44 -15.10 8.66
N GLN A 263 -9.00 -13.92 8.39
CA GLN A 263 -10.30 -13.75 7.74
C GLN A 263 -10.09 -13.15 6.36
N ASP A 264 -10.48 -13.88 5.33
CA ASP A 264 -10.40 -13.43 3.95
C ASP A 264 -11.78 -13.00 3.44
N THR A 265 -11.94 -11.72 3.22
CA THR A 265 -13.22 -11.13 2.83
C THR A 265 -13.69 -11.53 1.43
N TYR A 266 -12.77 -12.04 0.58
CA TYR A 266 -13.07 -12.49 -0.78
C TYR A 266 -13.19 -14.00 -0.91
N LEU A 267 -12.21 -14.75 -0.40
CA LEU A 267 -12.18 -16.21 -0.55
C LEU A 267 -12.98 -16.96 0.54
N GLY A 268 -13.29 -16.28 1.64
CA GLY A 268 -13.98 -16.93 2.79
C GLY A 268 -13.05 -17.91 3.55
N PRO A 269 -13.60 -18.89 4.26
CA PRO A 269 -15.03 -19.22 4.39
C PRO A 269 -15.83 -18.15 5.17
N TRP A 270 -17.09 -17.99 4.85
CA TRP A 270 -17.95 -16.96 5.45
C TRP A 270 -18.85 -17.50 6.59
N ASP A 271 -18.51 -18.63 7.14
CA ASP A 271 -19.18 -19.26 8.29
C ASP A 271 -18.55 -18.86 9.64
N GLY A 272 -17.54 -18.00 9.60
CA GLY A 272 -16.81 -17.54 10.79
C GLY A 272 -15.68 -18.45 11.26
N SER A 273 -15.45 -19.58 10.59
CA SER A 273 -14.35 -20.50 10.96
C SER A 273 -12.95 -19.92 10.69
N GLY A 274 -12.85 -18.93 9.77
CA GLY A 274 -11.59 -18.35 9.35
C GLY A 274 -10.78 -19.28 8.43
N ARG A 275 -9.63 -18.77 8.00
CA ARG A 275 -8.63 -19.50 7.21
C ARG A 275 -7.42 -19.80 8.07
N THR A 276 -6.72 -20.83 7.65
CA THR A 276 -5.40 -21.16 8.16
C THR A 276 -4.42 -21.07 7.00
N ASP A 277 -3.46 -20.17 7.12
CA ASP A 277 -2.44 -19.93 6.10
C ASP A 277 -1.07 -20.27 6.69
N ARG A 278 -0.22 -21.00 5.95
CA ARG A 278 1.13 -21.33 6.40
C ARG A 278 2.02 -20.09 6.40
N TYR A 279 2.97 -20.02 7.32
CA TYR A 279 3.90 -18.88 7.42
C TYR A 279 4.67 -18.62 6.13
N ASP A 280 5.20 -19.68 5.51
CA ASP A 280 5.96 -19.57 4.26
C ASP A 280 5.10 -19.09 3.09
N GLU A 281 3.84 -19.52 2.99
CA GLU A 281 2.90 -19.09 1.95
C GLU A 281 2.53 -17.60 2.12
N ILE A 282 2.23 -17.20 3.35
CA ILE A 282 1.91 -15.79 3.64
C ILE A 282 3.10 -14.88 3.42
N LEU A 283 4.30 -15.25 3.86
CA LEU A 283 5.50 -14.45 3.65
C LEU A 283 5.77 -14.21 2.16
N ASN A 284 5.63 -15.25 1.33
CA ASN A 284 5.82 -15.12 -0.11
C ASN A 284 4.80 -14.18 -0.75
N ALA A 285 3.54 -14.26 -0.36
CA ALA A 285 2.49 -13.41 -0.88
C ALA A 285 2.57 -11.96 -0.33
N TRP A 286 2.96 -11.79 0.93
CA TRP A 286 3.08 -10.50 1.61
C TRP A 286 4.29 -9.69 1.12
N LYS A 287 5.39 -10.37 0.79
CA LYS A 287 6.55 -9.80 0.13
C LYS A 287 6.20 -8.97 -1.10
N GLU A 288 5.19 -9.38 -1.87
CA GLU A 288 4.76 -8.72 -3.11
C GLU A 288 4.30 -7.27 -2.90
N PHE A 289 4.03 -6.88 -1.64
CA PHE A 289 3.69 -5.53 -1.19
C PHE A 289 4.66 -5.00 -0.13
N ASN A 290 5.95 -5.29 -0.23
CA ASN A 290 6.96 -4.82 0.74
C ASN A 290 6.61 -5.18 2.19
N TYR A 291 5.93 -6.30 2.42
CA TYR A 291 5.42 -6.67 3.75
C TYR A 291 4.59 -5.56 4.41
N THR A 292 3.77 -4.88 3.62
CA THR A 292 2.92 -3.79 4.08
C THR A 292 1.76 -4.30 4.92
N PHE A 293 1.50 -3.62 6.03
CA PHE A 293 0.40 -3.90 6.93
C PHE A 293 -0.12 -2.60 7.56
N TYR A 294 -1.31 -2.68 8.15
CA TYR A 294 -1.80 -1.64 9.03
C TYR A 294 -2.45 -2.23 10.27
N VAL A 295 -2.46 -1.43 11.34
CA VAL A 295 -3.19 -1.71 12.58
C VAL A 295 -4.07 -0.52 12.91
N VAL A 296 -5.23 -0.82 13.53
CA VAL A 296 -6.15 0.16 14.10
C VAL A 296 -6.12 0.02 15.60
N TYR A 297 -6.08 1.13 16.32
CA TYR A 297 -5.95 1.15 17.77
C TYR A 297 -6.64 2.38 18.37
N GLN A 298 -6.93 2.35 19.67
CA GLN A 298 -7.45 3.51 20.38
C GLN A 298 -6.31 4.47 20.72
N PRO A 299 -6.53 5.79 20.76
CA PRO A 299 -5.47 6.79 20.99
C PRO A 299 -4.62 6.53 22.24
N GLU A 300 -5.21 5.94 23.30
CA GLU A 300 -4.52 5.60 24.55
C GLU A 300 -3.49 4.47 24.39
N GLN A 301 -3.59 3.69 23.31
CA GLN A 301 -2.73 2.55 23.00
C GLN A 301 -1.53 2.93 22.11
N GLU A 302 -1.39 4.19 21.72
CA GLU A 302 -0.33 4.64 20.81
C GLU A 302 1.08 4.30 21.33
N ALA A 303 1.32 4.46 22.63
CA ALA A 303 2.61 4.14 23.22
C ALA A 303 2.94 2.64 23.16
N GLU A 304 1.94 1.75 23.27
CA GLU A 304 2.10 0.32 23.16
C GLU A 304 2.37 -0.09 21.69
N VAL A 305 1.61 0.48 20.75
CA VAL A 305 1.81 0.30 19.30
C VAL A 305 3.21 0.76 18.89
N ALA A 306 3.66 1.93 19.38
CA ALA A 306 4.99 2.45 19.13
C ALA A 306 6.08 1.52 19.73
N ALA A 307 5.84 0.95 20.90
CA ALA A 307 6.78 0.02 21.52
C ALA A 307 6.91 -1.31 20.75
N ILE A 308 5.81 -1.82 20.18
CA ILE A 308 5.81 -3.03 19.33
C ILE A 308 6.57 -2.76 18.02
N LEU A 309 6.31 -1.62 17.40
CA LEU A 309 6.99 -1.21 16.15
C LEU A 309 8.50 -0.97 16.38
N GLY A 310 8.87 -0.50 17.56
CA GLY A 310 10.21 -0.02 17.82
C GLY A 310 10.55 1.27 17.06
N GLU A 311 11.67 1.89 17.40
CA GLU A 311 12.07 3.17 16.82
C GLU A 311 12.28 3.08 15.29
N GLU A 312 12.85 1.98 14.81
CA GLU A 312 13.14 1.77 13.38
C GLU A 312 11.87 1.74 12.54
N MET A 313 10.85 1.03 13.00
CA MET A 313 9.60 0.90 12.25
C MET A 313 8.62 2.03 12.54
N PHE A 314 8.75 2.74 13.65
CA PHE A 314 7.88 3.87 13.96
C PHE A 314 8.27 5.13 13.16
N ASP A 315 9.57 5.36 12.94
CA ASP A 315 10.08 6.45 12.11
C ASP A 315 9.99 6.10 10.63
N ASN A 316 9.36 6.98 9.83
CA ASN A 316 9.13 6.73 8.41
C ASN A 316 10.43 6.59 7.61
N LEU A 317 11.45 7.41 7.88
CA LEU A 317 12.69 7.39 7.12
C LEU A 317 13.51 6.14 7.46
N LYS A 318 13.64 5.82 8.75
CA LYS A 318 14.32 4.59 9.20
C LYS A 318 13.65 3.34 8.65
N MET A 319 12.32 3.28 8.70
CA MET A 319 11.54 2.19 8.11
C MET A 319 11.87 1.98 6.64
N TRP A 320 11.89 3.04 5.83
CA TRP A 320 12.17 2.86 4.39
C TRP A 320 13.63 2.48 4.11
N HIS A 321 14.59 2.90 4.92
CA HIS A 321 15.96 2.38 4.85
C HIS A 321 16.03 0.90 5.23
N TYR A 322 15.28 0.47 6.24
CA TYR A 322 15.16 -0.94 6.59
C TYR A 322 14.56 -1.76 5.43
N VAL A 323 13.46 -1.27 4.83
CA VAL A 323 12.81 -1.91 3.66
C VAL A 323 13.76 -2.00 2.46
N ALA A 324 14.56 -0.97 2.20
CA ALA A 324 15.58 -1.01 1.14
C ALA A 324 16.63 -2.11 1.39
N ALA A 325 17.12 -2.23 2.62
CA ALA A 325 18.07 -3.27 3.00
C ALA A 325 17.46 -4.68 2.94
N LEU A 326 16.17 -4.81 3.30
CA LEU A 326 15.42 -6.07 3.17
C LEU A 326 15.32 -6.49 1.70
N ALA A 327 14.91 -5.59 0.82
CA ALA A 327 14.84 -5.85 -0.63
C ALA A 327 16.22 -6.22 -1.21
N GLU A 328 17.30 -5.53 -0.78
CA GLU A 328 18.67 -5.89 -1.17
C GLU A 328 19.01 -7.33 -0.77
N SER A 329 18.68 -7.73 0.47
CA SER A 329 18.94 -9.09 0.94
C SER A 329 18.22 -10.14 0.10
N GLU A 330 16.99 -9.85 -0.34
CA GLU A 330 16.22 -10.73 -1.23
C GLU A 330 16.83 -10.82 -2.64
N MET A 331 17.30 -9.69 -3.17
CA MET A 331 18.05 -9.66 -4.46
C MET A 331 19.36 -10.42 -4.40
N GLN A 332 20.05 -10.44 -3.24
CA GLN A 332 21.26 -11.26 -3.06
C GLN A 332 20.96 -12.76 -3.13
N VAL A 333 19.78 -13.18 -2.66
CA VAL A 333 19.31 -14.56 -2.74
C VAL A 333 18.87 -14.91 -4.18
N ASN A 334 18.12 -14.01 -4.82
CA ASN A 334 17.64 -14.19 -6.20
C ASN A 334 17.74 -12.87 -6.99
N PRO A 335 18.83 -12.65 -7.75
CA PRO A 335 19.01 -11.43 -8.55
C PRO A 335 17.99 -11.23 -9.68
N ASP A 336 17.25 -12.26 -10.06
CA ASP A 336 16.19 -12.21 -11.06
C ASP A 336 14.79 -12.18 -10.45
N ASP A 337 14.67 -11.81 -9.16
CA ASP A 337 13.41 -11.53 -8.51
C ASP A 337 12.90 -10.12 -8.86
N ALA A 338 11.98 -10.04 -9.82
CA ALA A 338 11.40 -8.78 -10.26
C ALA A 338 10.74 -7.99 -9.12
N LEU A 339 10.11 -8.69 -8.17
CA LEU A 339 9.42 -8.07 -7.03
C LEU A 339 10.41 -7.49 -6.01
N ALA A 340 11.54 -8.15 -5.77
CA ALA A 340 12.58 -7.60 -4.91
C ALA A 340 13.16 -6.29 -5.49
N TRP A 341 13.41 -6.25 -6.81
CA TRP A 341 13.81 -5.01 -7.49
C TRP A 341 12.73 -3.94 -7.44
N PHE A 342 11.47 -4.31 -7.61
CA PHE A 342 10.33 -3.40 -7.50
C PHE A 342 10.23 -2.81 -6.09
N ASN A 343 10.35 -3.66 -5.08
CA ASN A 343 10.32 -3.30 -3.68
C ASN A 343 11.45 -2.33 -3.29
N LEU A 344 12.66 -2.57 -3.81
CA LEU A 344 13.77 -1.63 -3.67
C LEU A 344 13.42 -0.27 -4.31
N GLY A 345 12.87 -0.29 -5.52
CA GLY A 345 12.44 0.93 -6.21
C GLY A 345 11.43 1.75 -5.40
N VAL A 346 10.46 1.07 -4.78
CA VAL A 346 9.48 1.71 -3.88
C VAL A 346 10.20 2.34 -2.68
N ALA A 347 11.06 1.59 -1.99
CA ALA A 347 11.76 2.07 -0.80
C ALA A 347 12.64 3.31 -1.10
N LEU A 348 13.46 3.24 -2.15
CA LEU A 348 14.30 4.37 -2.57
C LEU A 348 13.46 5.61 -2.94
N THR A 349 12.35 5.43 -3.65
CA THR A 349 11.46 6.53 -4.02
C THR A 349 10.80 7.16 -2.81
N ARG A 350 10.42 6.37 -1.80
CA ARG A 350 9.88 6.86 -0.53
C ARG A 350 10.93 7.63 0.29
N ILE A 351 12.18 7.14 0.35
CA ILE A 351 13.30 7.87 0.95
C ILE A 351 13.48 9.22 0.24
N ALA A 352 13.52 9.22 -1.09
CA ALA A 352 13.59 10.44 -1.88
C ALA A 352 12.47 11.43 -1.57
N SER A 353 11.24 10.93 -1.39
CA SER A 353 10.07 11.76 -1.07
C SER A 353 10.20 12.42 0.31
N LEU A 354 10.84 11.75 1.26
CA LEU A 354 11.05 12.26 2.63
C LEU A 354 12.25 13.20 2.74
N THR A 355 13.31 12.96 1.96
CA THR A 355 14.57 13.71 2.04
C THR A 355 14.71 14.83 0.98
N GLY A 356 14.00 14.69 -0.14
CA GLY A 356 14.18 15.55 -1.32
C GLY A 356 15.41 15.20 -2.15
N ASP A 357 16.14 14.14 -1.81
CA ASP A 357 17.38 13.75 -2.47
C ASP A 357 17.11 13.12 -3.86
N GLN A 358 17.70 13.73 -4.89
CA GLN A 358 17.51 13.35 -6.28
C GLN A 358 18.18 12.01 -6.64
N GLU A 359 19.26 11.63 -5.97
CA GLU A 359 19.94 10.37 -6.23
C GLU A 359 19.04 9.18 -5.89
N TYR A 360 18.26 9.29 -4.83
CA TYR A 360 17.28 8.25 -4.47
C TYR A 360 16.15 8.11 -5.49
N TYR A 361 15.65 9.19 -6.12
CA TYR A 361 14.71 9.09 -7.23
C TYR A 361 15.32 8.39 -8.45
N GLN A 362 16.57 8.69 -8.77
CA GLN A 362 17.30 8.04 -9.86
C GLN A 362 17.54 6.55 -9.55
N GLY A 363 17.93 6.24 -8.32
CA GLY A 363 18.09 4.86 -7.85
C GLY A 363 16.76 4.08 -7.91
N GLY A 364 15.66 4.69 -7.48
CA GLY A 364 14.32 4.13 -7.58
C GLY A 364 13.94 3.82 -9.03
N ALA A 365 14.14 4.78 -9.95
CA ALA A 365 13.89 4.58 -11.37
C ALA A 365 14.74 3.45 -11.97
N GLN A 366 16.02 3.35 -11.60
CA GLN A 366 16.94 2.29 -12.03
C GLN A 366 16.49 0.90 -11.52
N ALA A 367 16.03 0.81 -10.27
CA ALA A 367 15.50 -0.43 -9.72
C ALA A 367 14.19 -0.86 -10.43
N PHE A 368 13.30 0.09 -10.74
CA PHE A 368 12.10 -0.20 -11.54
C PHE A 368 12.41 -0.59 -12.97
N ASP A 369 13.46 -0.04 -13.59
CA ASP A 369 13.92 -0.49 -14.91
C ASP A 369 14.25 -1.98 -14.88
N ARG A 370 15.06 -2.40 -13.90
CA ARG A 370 15.44 -3.81 -13.78
C ARG A 370 14.24 -4.71 -13.49
N ALA A 371 13.33 -4.29 -12.62
CA ALA A 371 12.10 -5.03 -12.34
C ALA A 371 11.24 -5.21 -13.61
N ARG A 372 11.10 -4.16 -14.42
CA ARG A 372 10.35 -4.20 -15.70
C ARG A 372 11.02 -5.10 -16.75
N GLU A 373 12.36 -5.10 -16.82
CA GLU A 373 13.12 -5.97 -17.72
C GLU A 373 12.96 -7.45 -17.38
N ILE A 374 12.95 -7.81 -16.09
CA ILE A 374 12.71 -9.18 -15.64
C ILE A 374 11.27 -9.58 -15.91
N GLY A 375 10.31 -8.70 -15.63
CA GLY A 375 8.89 -8.89 -15.87
C GLY A 375 8.06 -8.78 -14.59
N LEU A 376 7.08 -7.89 -14.61
CA LEU A 376 6.16 -7.60 -13.50
C LEU A 376 4.72 -7.87 -13.92
N PRO A 377 3.84 -8.28 -12.98
CA PRO A 377 2.41 -8.30 -13.22
C PRO A 377 1.92 -6.88 -13.56
N PRO A 378 1.29 -6.62 -14.72
CA PRO A 378 0.87 -5.26 -15.10
C PRO A 378 -0.11 -4.62 -14.14
N ARG A 379 -0.89 -5.43 -13.42
CA ARG A 379 -1.84 -4.96 -12.41
C ARG A 379 -1.17 -4.39 -11.16
N LEU A 380 0.12 -4.61 -10.97
CA LEU A 380 0.86 -4.03 -9.84
C LEU A 380 0.73 -2.50 -9.81
N LEU A 381 0.65 -1.86 -10.99
CA LEU A 381 0.40 -0.42 -11.14
C LEU A 381 -1.06 0.02 -10.85
N TRP A 382 -1.94 -0.89 -10.44
CA TRP A 382 -3.24 -0.53 -9.87
C TRP A 382 -3.16 -0.28 -8.36
N TYR A 383 -2.07 -0.71 -7.72
CA TYR A 383 -1.88 -0.72 -6.26
C TYR A 383 -0.68 0.10 -5.80
N GLU A 384 0.38 0.17 -6.61
CA GLU A 384 1.61 0.87 -6.24
C GLU A 384 2.03 1.87 -7.35
N PHE A 385 2.20 3.13 -6.95
CA PHE A 385 2.36 4.27 -7.86
C PHE A 385 3.76 4.90 -7.81
N MET A 386 4.66 4.39 -6.98
CA MET A 386 6.03 4.91 -6.86
C MET A 386 6.81 4.85 -8.17
N PRO A 387 6.58 3.90 -9.11
CA PRO A 387 7.21 3.98 -10.43
C PRO A 387 6.94 5.30 -11.16
N TYR A 388 5.70 5.79 -11.12
CA TYR A 388 5.36 7.07 -11.74
C TYR A 388 6.12 8.24 -11.11
N LEU A 389 6.20 8.27 -9.77
CA LEU A 389 6.91 9.31 -9.04
C LEU A 389 8.42 9.27 -9.31
N ALA A 390 9.04 8.08 -9.25
CA ALA A 390 10.46 7.91 -9.49
C ALA A 390 10.85 8.39 -10.89
N TYR A 391 10.15 7.91 -11.93
CA TYR A 391 10.44 8.33 -13.31
C TYR A 391 10.19 9.83 -13.53
N TRP A 392 9.09 10.35 -12.99
CA TRP A 392 8.81 11.78 -13.08
C TRP A 392 9.97 12.61 -12.47
N LYS A 393 10.35 12.32 -11.24
CA LYS A 393 11.42 13.06 -10.53
C LYS A 393 12.83 12.79 -11.08
N ALA A 394 13.05 11.62 -11.67
CA ALA A 394 14.27 11.33 -12.41
C ALA A 394 14.33 11.97 -13.82
N SER A 395 13.42 12.91 -14.14
CA SER A 395 13.31 13.57 -15.45
C SER A 395 13.12 12.61 -16.63
N ARG A 396 12.30 11.58 -16.40
CA ARG A 396 11.94 10.56 -17.38
C ARG A 396 10.43 10.58 -17.69
N PRO A 397 9.89 11.69 -18.21
CA PRO A 397 8.45 11.87 -18.39
C PRO A 397 7.83 10.87 -19.37
N GLN A 398 8.61 10.36 -20.35
CA GLN A 398 8.09 9.41 -21.33
C GLN A 398 7.75 8.07 -20.67
N ASP A 399 8.58 7.58 -19.70
CA ASP A 399 8.25 6.36 -18.97
C ASP A 399 6.92 6.48 -18.20
N VAL A 400 6.65 7.63 -17.59
CA VAL A 400 5.37 7.88 -16.91
C VAL A 400 4.21 7.88 -17.91
N LEU A 401 4.38 8.53 -19.07
CA LEU A 401 3.34 8.58 -20.09
C LEU A 401 3.03 7.19 -20.64
N ASP A 402 4.06 6.39 -20.94
CA ASP A 402 3.92 5.02 -21.46
C ASP A 402 3.27 4.07 -20.43
N LEU A 403 3.71 4.12 -19.17
CA LEU A 403 3.15 3.31 -18.10
C LEU A 403 1.71 3.68 -17.78
N THR A 404 1.41 4.98 -17.68
CA THR A 404 0.03 5.45 -17.44
C THR A 404 -0.89 5.11 -18.62
N GLU A 405 -0.41 5.22 -19.87
CA GLU A 405 -1.17 4.82 -21.04
C GLU A 405 -1.49 3.32 -21.03
N ALA A 406 -0.49 2.47 -20.76
CA ALA A 406 -0.68 1.03 -20.66
C ALA A 406 -1.67 0.67 -19.54
N THR A 407 -1.57 1.31 -18.37
CA THR A 407 -2.49 1.10 -17.26
C THR A 407 -3.91 1.51 -17.61
N LEU A 408 -4.11 2.72 -18.16
CA LEU A 408 -5.42 3.26 -18.53
C LEU A 408 -6.07 2.53 -19.72
N ALA A 409 -5.29 1.85 -20.56
CA ALA A 409 -5.81 1.00 -21.62
C ALA A 409 -6.55 -0.23 -21.08
N THR A 410 -6.26 -0.65 -19.85
CA THR A 410 -6.93 -1.77 -19.20
C THR A 410 -8.26 -1.34 -18.57
N GLN A 411 -9.21 -2.28 -18.45
CA GLN A 411 -10.52 -1.96 -17.88
C GLN A 411 -10.42 -1.58 -16.39
N GLY A 412 -9.63 -2.29 -15.58
CA GLY A 412 -9.44 -1.97 -14.18
C GLY A 412 -8.64 -0.68 -13.99
N GLY A 413 -7.52 -0.55 -14.69
CA GLY A 413 -6.61 0.58 -14.55
C GLY A 413 -7.20 1.95 -14.89
N ARG A 414 -8.24 2.00 -15.74
CA ARG A 414 -8.97 3.26 -16.01
C ARG A 414 -9.79 3.77 -14.82
N ASN A 415 -9.92 2.99 -13.77
CA ASN A 415 -10.63 3.33 -12.54
C ASN A 415 -9.65 3.47 -11.36
N VAL A 416 -8.42 3.91 -11.63
CA VAL A 416 -7.38 4.18 -10.63
C VAL A 416 -7.02 5.66 -10.74
N GLU A 417 -7.44 6.46 -9.77
CA GLU A 417 -7.32 7.92 -9.79
C GLU A 417 -5.88 8.40 -9.79
N GLU A 418 -4.98 7.70 -9.07
CA GLU A 418 -3.57 8.08 -8.99
C GLU A 418 -2.88 8.03 -10.36
N THR A 419 -3.28 7.10 -11.22
CA THR A 419 -2.72 6.99 -12.58
C THR A 419 -2.97 8.28 -13.38
N TYR A 420 -4.19 8.83 -13.31
CA TYR A 420 -4.51 10.10 -13.94
C TYR A 420 -3.78 11.27 -13.29
N TRP A 421 -3.67 11.26 -11.97
CA TRP A 421 -3.03 12.32 -11.21
C TRP A 421 -1.53 12.43 -11.54
N TYR A 422 -0.78 11.33 -11.54
CA TYR A 422 0.64 11.33 -11.94
C TYR A 422 0.83 11.70 -13.41
N ARG A 423 -0.05 11.22 -14.29
CA ARG A 423 -0.06 11.65 -15.70
C ARG A 423 -0.25 13.16 -15.83
N GLY A 424 -1.14 13.73 -15.03
CA GLY A 424 -1.39 15.17 -14.99
C GLY A 424 -0.16 15.98 -14.58
N HIS A 425 0.61 15.53 -13.60
CA HIS A 425 1.85 16.21 -13.19
C HIS A 425 2.90 16.25 -14.31
N VAL A 426 3.10 15.13 -14.98
CA VAL A 426 4.05 15.06 -16.08
C VAL A 426 3.61 15.91 -17.27
N LEU A 427 2.32 15.89 -17.60
CA LEU A 427 1.78 16.73 -18.66
C LEU A 427 1.92 18.23 -18.34
N LEU A 428 1.73 18.61 -17.08
CA LEU A 428 1.94 20.00 -16.63
C LEU A 428 3.39 20.43 -16.79
N GLU A 429 4.35 19.61 -16.39
CA GLU A 429 5.78 19.89 -16.53
C GLU A 429 6.21 20.01 -17.99
N LEU A 430 5.60 19.22 -18.88
CA LEU A 430 5.80 19.31 -20.33
C LEU A 430 5.09 20.51 -20.98
N GLY A 431 4.43 21.38 -20.21
CA GLY A 431 3.68 22.54 -20.72
C GLY A 431 2.36 22.18 -21.42
N ARG A 432 1.90 20.92 -21.31
CA ARG A 432 0.66 20.42 -21.91
C ARG A 432 -0.53 20.70 -20.97
N ILE A 433 -0.76 22.00 -20.69
CA ILE A 433 -1.68 22.51 -19.65
C ILE A 433 -3.09 21.95 -19.80
N SER A 434 -3.65 21.97 -21.03
CA SER A 434 -5.02 21.49 -21.26
C SER A 434 -5.17 20.00 -20.96
N GLU A 435 -4.17 19.20 -21.29
CA GLU A 435 -4.17 17.75 -21.05
C GLU A 435 -3.94 17.43 -19.57
N ALA A 436 -3.07 18.21 -18.89
CA ALA A 436 -2.90 18.11 -17.44
C ALA A 436 -4.23 18.37 -16.71
N ARG A 437 -4.96 19.42 -17.10
CA ARG A 437 -6.28 19.73 -16.55
C ARG A 437 -7.26 18.57 -16.74
N GLN A 438 -7.31 18.00 -17.94
CA GLN A 438 -8.17 16.86 -18.24
C GLN A 438 -7.81 15.63 -17.39
N ALA A 439 -6.51 15.39 -17.18
CA ALA A 439 -6.04 14.28 -16.36
C ALA A 439 -6.45 14.45 -14.90
N TYR A 440 -6.27 15.63 -14.28
CA TYR A 440 -6.72 15.87 -12.90
C TYR A 440 -8.26 15.79 -12.78
N GLN A 441 -8.99 16.29 -13.77
CA GLN A 441 -10.46 16.14 -13.79
C GLN A 441 -10.87 14.66 -13.91
N ALA A 442 -10.16 13.86 -14.71
CA ALA A 442 -10.43 12.44 -14.84
C ALA A 442 -10.18 11.68 -13.53
N ALA A 443 -9.13 12.05 -12.76
CA ALA A 443 -8.91 11.51 -11.43
C ALA A 443 -10.10 11.78 -10.50
N LEU A 444 -10.63 13.01 -10.51
CA LEU A 444 -11.81 13.39 -9.70
C LEU A 444 -13.13 12.77 -10.20
N VAL A 445 -13.22 12.38 -11.46
CA VAL A 445 -14.35 11.59 -11.97
C VAL A 445 -14.30 10.15 -11.44
N VAL A 446 -13.08 9.59 -11.29
CA VAL A 446 -12.90 8.28 -10.68
C VAL A 446 -13.21 8.33 -9.19
N ASN A 447 -12.61 9.29 -8.47
CA ASN A 447 -12.82 9.48 -7.04
C ASN A 447 -12.93 10.97 -6.70
N GLU A 448 -14.14 11.44 -6.44
CA GLU A 448 -14.41 12.85 -6.11
C GLU A 448 -13.77 13.30 -4.79
N ASN A 449 -13.44 12.37 -3.91
CA ASN A 449 -12.78 12.60 -2.62
C ASN A 449 -11.24 12.55 -2.70
N PHE A 450 -10.68 12.34 -3.89
CA PHE A 450 -9.22 12.28 -4.08
C PHE A 450 -8.61 13.69 -4.03
N TYR A 451 -8.40 14.18 -2.81
CA TYR A 451 -7.91 15.55 -2.55
C TYR A 451 -6.58 15.90 -3.25
N PRO A 452 -5.61 14.97 -3.53
CA PRO A 452 -4.40 15.33 -4.26
C PRO A 452 -4.69 15.89 -5.66
N ALA A 453 -5.66 15.31 -6.37
CA ALA A 453 -6.05 15.83 -7.69
C ALA A 453 -6.80 17.17 -7.58
N GLN A 454 -7.62 17.37 -6.54
CA GLN A 454 -8.29 18.65 -6.31
C GLN A 454 -7.27 19.78 -6.06
N ILE A 455 -6.28 19.56 -5.19
CA ILE A 455 -5.21 20.54 -4.93
C ILE A 455 -4.43 20.85 -6.22
N SER A 456 -4.11 19.83 -7.01
CA SER A 456 -3.38 20.00 -8.28
C SER A 456 -4.19 20.79 -9.29
N LEU A 457 -5.49 20.56 -9.37
CA LEU A 457 -6.40 21.28 -10.26
C LEU A 457 -6.57 22.76 -9.83
N ASP A 458 -6.70 23.02 -8.52
CA ASP A 458 -6.81 24.37 -7.99
C ASP A 458 -5.51 25.17 -8.24
N TYR A 459 -4.35 24.54 -8.03
CA TYR A 459 -3.08 25.15 -8.39
C TYR A 459 -3.03 25.49 -9.89
N LEU A 460 -3.39 24.53 -10.77
CA LEU A 460 -3.39 24.74 -12.21
C LEU A 460 -4.33 25.90 -12.61
N ASN A 461 -5.50 26.01 -11.99
CA ASN A 461 -6.46 27.10 -12.23
C ASN A 461 -5.90 28.47 -11.77
N SER A 462 -5.06 28.50 -10.75
CA SER A 462 -4.43 29.73 -10.25
C SER A 462 -3.37 30.29 -11.19
N ILE A 463 -2.67 29.43 -11.94
CA ILE A 463 -1.58 29.83 -12.86
C ILE A 463 -2.02 29.92 -14.33
N SER A 464 -3.15 29.32 -14.68
CA SER A 464 -3.71 29.32 -16.05
C SER A 464 -5.24 29.25 -15.98
N PRO A 465 -5.90 30.39 -15.71
CA PRO A 465 -7.36 30.46 -15.58
C PRO A 465 -8.10 30.19 -16.89
#